data_af4f1413a3e18f66945ddd103b0f8ca1
#
_entry.id   af4f1413a3e18f66945ddd103b0f8ca1
#
_cell.length_a   1.000
_cell.length_b   1.000
_cell.length_c   1.000
_cell.angle_alpha   90.00
_cell.angle_beta   90.00
_cell.angle_gamma   90.00
#
_symmetry.space_group_name_H-M   'P 1'
#
loop_
_entity.id
_entity.type
_entity.pdbx_description
1 polymer ?
#
loop_
_entity_poly.entity_id
_entity_poly.type
_entity_poly.pdbx_seq_one_letter_code
_entity_poly.pdbx_strand_id
1 'polypeptide(L)'
;MKQVAIANAKTEAQKAAVKDLTKNRLLGWGLLAEDEDGCIHPTNGYVFLQGKDEFLSQIQCGMFKGKNRAVFVDKREYTGPLWQQIEDAFQFALRNIRMGARIEGIYRQDIYELPQDSIRELIINAV
;
A
#
# COMPACT_ATOMS: atom_id res chain seq x y z
N MET A 1 -6.32 2.25 -11.23
CA MET A 1 -6.02 0.93 -10.65
C MET A 1 -5.27 0.00 -11.60
N LYS A 2 -5.80 -0.40 -12.76
CA LYS A 2 -5.12 -1.35 -13.69
C LYS A 2 -3.73 -0.87 -14.11
N GLN A 3 -3.58 0.40 -14.51
CA GLN A 3 -2.29 0.96 -14.92
C GLN A 3 -1.26 0.96 -13.79
N VAL A 4 -1.68 1.25 -12.56
CA VAL A 4 -0.80 1.21 -11.37
C VAL A 4 -0.36 -0.22 -11.07
N ALA A 5 -1.29 -1.20 -11.15
CA ALA A 5 -0.97 -2.61 -10.96
C ALA A 5 0.03 -3.12 -12.02
N ILE A 6 -0.11 -2.70 -13.27
CA ILE A 6 0.84 -3.02 -14.35
C ILE A 6 2.20 -2.37 -14.10
N ALA A 7 2.23 -1.10 -13.69
CA ALA A 7 3.47 -0.39 -13.39
C ALA A 7 4.25 -1.01 -12.23
N ASN A 8 3.53 -1.55 -11.23
CA ASN A 8 4.13 -2.19 -10.05
C ASN A 8 4.47 -3.68 -10.27
N ALA A 9 4.04 -4.28 -11.38
CA ALA A 9 4.34 -5.67 -11.68
C ALA A 9 5.81 -5.84 -12.10
N LYS A 10 6.53 -6.69 -11.38
CA LYS A 10 7.97 -6.93 -11.58
C LYS A 10 8.27 -7.91 -12.73
N THR A 11 7.29 -8.73 -13.11
CA THR A 11 7.44 -9.78 -14.14
C THR A 11 6.33 -9.71 -15.19
N GLU A 12 6.60 -10.23 -16.39
CA GLU A 12 5.58 -10.33 -17.46
C GLU A 12 4.41 -11.23 -17.04
N ALA A 13 4.68 -12.29 -16.26
CA ALA A 13 3.61 -13.14 -15.70
C ALA A 13 2.70 -12.36 -14.75
N GLN A 14 3.25 -11.47 -13.90
CA GLN A 14 2.47 -10.60 -13.03
C GLN A 14 1.67 -9.58 -13.84
N LYS A 15 2.24 -8.99 -14.89
CA LYS A 15 1.53 -8.08 -15.78
C LYS A 15 0.36 -8.76 -16.49
N ALA A 16 0.55 -9.99 -16.95
CA ALA A 16 -0.49 -10.80 -17.59
C ALA A 16 -1.60 -11.21 -16.61
N ALA A 17 -1.30 -11.33 -15.33
CA ALA A 17 -2.28 -11.65 -14.29
C ALA A 17 -3.20 -10.45 -13.93
N VAL A 18 -2.83 -9.22 -14.31
CA VAL A 18 -3.64 -8.02 -14.08
C VAL A 18 -4.89 -8.08 -14.97
N LYS A 19 -6.00 -8.42 -14.35
CA LYS A 19 -7.29 -8.60 -15.04
C LYS A 19 -7.98 -7.25 -15.28
N ASP A 20 -8.80 -7.18 -16.33
CA ASP A 20 -9.63 -6.01 -16.56
C ASP A 20 -10.65 -5.80 -15.45
N LEU A 21 -10.82 -4.54 -15.03
CA LEU A 21 -11.87 -4.14 -14.11
C LEU A 21 -13.19 -4.08 -14.87
N THR A 22 -14.07 -5.04 -14.59
CA THR A 22 -15.43 -5.06 -15.13
C THR A 22 -16.43 -4.74 -14.01
N LYS A 23 -17.62 -4.24 -14.40
CA LYS A 23 -18.75 -4.00 -13.48
C LYS A 23 -19.03 -5.22 -12.61
N ASN A 24 -19.14 -6.41 -13.21
CA ASN A 24 -19.44 -7.64 -12.50
C ASN A 24 -18.38 -8.02 -11.46
N ARG A 25 -17.11 -7.70 -11.72
CA ARG A 25 -16.05 -7.90 -10.72
C ARG A 25 -16.14 -6.93 -9.57
N LEU A 26 -16.43 -5.66 -9.85
CA LEU A 26 -16.59 -4.65 -8.81
C LEU A 26 -17.78 -4.98 -7.91
N LEU A 27 -18.89 -5.48 -8.48
CA LEU A 27 -20.01 -6.04 -7.72
C LEU A 27 -19.59 -7.26 -6.89
N GLY A 28 -18.89 -8.22 -7.50
CA GLY A 28 -18.40 -9.42 -6.82
C GLY A 28 -17.40 -9.14 -5.69
N TRP A 29 -16.67 -8.03 -5.74
CA TRP A 29 -15.77 -7.59 -4.67
C TRP A 29 -16.46 -6.71 -3.62
N GLY A 30 -17.75 -6.43 -3.78
CA GLY A 30 -18.48 -5.54 -2.88
C GLY A 30 -18.06 -4.07 -2.96
N LEU A 31 -17.41 -3.67 -4.05
CA LEU A 31 -17.06 -2.27 -4.31
C LEU A 31 -18.21 -1.49 -4.95
N LEU A 32 -19.11 -2.19 -5.62
CA LEU A 32 -20.39 -1.69 -6.09
C LEU A 32 -21.51 -2.54 -5.46
N ALA A 33 -22.66 -1.94 -5.26
CA ALA A 33 -23.88 -2.62 -4.82
C ALA A 33 -25.05 -2.16 -5.70
N GLU A 34 -26.02 -3.06 -5.91
CA GLU A 34 -27.27 -2.80 -6.60
C GLU A 34 -28.38 -2.63 -5.56
N ASP A 35 -29.17 -1.57 -5.68
CA ASP A 35 -30.32 -1.33 -4.82
C ASP A 35 -31.57 -2.07 -5.30
N GLU A 36 -32.70 -1.88 -4.57
CA GLU A 36 -33.97 -2.54 -4.87
C GLU A 36 -34.57 -2.09 -6.23
N ASP A 37 -34.18 -0.92 -6.73
CA ASP A 37 -34.61 -0.38 -8.02
C ASP A 37 -33.69 -0.80 -9.18
N GLY A 38 -32.66 -1.59 -8.91
CA GLY A 38 -31.66 -2.02 -9.89
C GLY A 38 -30.60 -0.98 -10.22
N CYS A 39 -30.52 0.10 -9.46
CA CYS A 39 -29.50 1.13 -9.62
C CYS A 39 -28.19 0.71 -8.92
N ILE A 40 -27.07 1.02 -9.56
CA ILE A 40 -25.76 0.64 -9.04
C ILE A 40 -25.07 1.83 -8.39
N HIS A 41 -24.68 1.61 -7.14
CA HIS A 41 -24.02 2.59 -6.30
C HIS A 41 -22.64 2.13 -5.84
N PRO A 42 -21.68 3.06 -5.65
CA PRO A 42 -20.42 2.74 -5.01
C PRO A 42 -20.66 2.46 -3.52
N THR A 43 -19.98 1.46 -2.99
CA THR A 43 -19.98 1.15 -1.55
C THR A 43 -18.96 2.00 -0.80
N ASN A 44 -19.04 2.00 0.54
CA ASN A 44 -18.03 2.65 1.38
C ASN A 44 -16.61 2.11 1.10
N GLY A 45 -16.48 0.81 0.79
CA GLY A 45 -15.21 0.22 0.39
C GLY A 45 -14.63 0.84 -0.87
N TYR A 46 -15.47 1.15 -1.86
CA TYR A 46 -15.03 1.87 -3.06
C TYR A 46 -14.55 3.29 -2.73
N VAL A 47 -15.31 4.03 -1.92
CA VAL A 47 -14.96 5.40 -1.51
C VAL A 47 -13.64 5.40 -0.75
N PHE A 48 -13.45 4.45 0.16
CA PHE A 48 -12.23 4.24 0.92
C PHE A 48 -11.02 3.98 0.01
N LEU A 49 -11.15 3.07 -0.95
CA LEU A 49 -10.09 2.77 -1.92
C LEU A 49 -9.70 3.99 -2.77
N GLN A 50 -10.66 4.83 -3.12
CA GLN A 50 -10.40 6.05 -3.90
C GLN A 50 -9.73 7.16 -3.09
N GLY A 51 -9.78 7.08 -1.75
CA GLY A 51 -9.22 8.09 -0.86
C GLY A 51 -9.86 9.46 -0.99
N LYS A 52 -11.14 9.51 -1.34
CA LYS A 52 -11.88 10.78 -1.50
C LYS A 52 -12.28 11.40 -0.17
N ASP A 53 -12.36 10.59 0.87
CA ASP A 53 -12.64 11.04 2.23
C ASP A 53 -11.32 10.94 3.04
N GLU A 54 -10.73 12.09 3.33
CA GLU A 54 -9.47 12.19 4.05
C GLU A 54 -9.58 11.69 5.50
N PHE A 55 -10.76 11.72 6.10
CA PHE A 55 -10.97 11.21 7.46
C PHE A 55 -11.00 9.68 7.51
N LEU A 56 -11.54 9.05 6.48
CA LEU A 56 -11.68 7.59 6.39
C LEU A 56 -10.47 6.91 5.76
N SER A 57 -9.72 7.63 4.92
CA SER A 57 -8.62 7.06 4.14
C SER A 57 -7.35 7.87 4.32
N GLN A 58 -6.67 7.68 5.45
CA GLN A 58 -5.40 8.32 5.77
C GLN A 58 -4.45 7.34 6.44
N ILE A 59 -3.23 7.21 5.93
CA ILE A 59 -2.16 6.46 6.57
C ILE A 59 -1.21 7.42 7.28
N GLN A 60 -1.04 7.25 8.58
CA GLN A 60 -0.08 8.00 9.38
C GLN A 60 1.12 7.11 9.72
N CYS A 61 2.31 7.58 9.34
CA CYS A 61 3.57 6.93 9.62
C CYS A 61 4.38 7.75 10.62
N GLY A 62 4.98 7.06 11.60
CA GLY A 62 5.81 7.72 12.60
C GLY A 62 7.04 6.89 12.97
N MET A 63 8.19 7.53 12.99
CA MET A 63 9.42 6.98 13.55
C MET A 63 9.69 7.65 14.89
N PHE A 64 9.94 6.85 15.92
CA PHE A 64 10.17 7.31 17.29
C PHE A 64 11.59 7.03 17.74
N LYS A 65 12.11 7.89 18.60
CA LYS A 65 13.40 7.68 19.26
C LYS A 65 13.22 6.89 20.56
N GLY A 66 13.99 5.82 20.70
CA GLY A 66 14.00 5.02 21.94
C GLY A 66 12.84 4.02 22.03
N LYS A 67 12.52 3.59 23.25
CA LYS A 67 11.50 2.54 23.52
C LYS A 67 10.11 3.10 23.82
N ASN A 68 10.01 4.38 24.09
CA ASN A 68 8.75 5.08 24.33
C ASN A 68 8.41 5.97 23.13
N ARG A 69 7.12 6.17 22.86
CA ARG A 69 6.63 6.99 21.74
C ARG A 69 6.63 8.50 22.05
N ALA A 70 7.57 8.97 22.88
CA ALA A 70 7.59 10.35 23.37
C ALA A 70 8.20 11.34 22.38
N VAL A 71 9.16 10.91 21.56
CA VAL A 71 9.88 11.79 20.65
C VAL A 71 9.79 11.24 19.22
N PHE A 72 9.17 12.00 18.33
CA PHE A 72 9.18 11.73 16.91
C PHE A 72 10.53 12.10 16.28
N VAL A 73 11.07 11.22 15.46
CA VAL A 73 12.23 11.47 14.60
C VAL A 73 11.77 11.88 13.20
N ASP A 74 10.74 11.18 12.67
CA ASP A 74 10.09 11.51 11.40
C ASP A 74 8.59 11.18 11.52
N LYS A 75 7.74 12.02 10.92
CA LYS A 75 6.31 11.83 10.85
C LYS A 75 5.82 12.22 9.46
N ARG A 76 4.98 11.37 8.87
CA ARG A 76 4.32 11.61 7.59
C ARG A 76 2.85 11.19 7.66
N GLU A 77 2.03 11.92 6.91
CA GLU A 77 0.63 11.62 6.68
C GLU A 77 0.41 11.52 5.18
N TYR A 78 -0.25 10.45 4.76
CA TYR A 78 -0.52 10.17 3.36
C TYR A 78 -2.02 10.12 3.14
N THR A 79 -2.50 10.84 2.14
CA THR A 79 -3.89 10.92 1.70
C THR A 79 -4.00 10.58 0.22
N GLY A 80 -5.23 10.51 -0.30
CA GLY A 80 -5.47 10.14 -1.69
C GLY A 80 -5.75 8.64 -1.87
N PRO A 81 -5.62 8.10 -3.09
CA PRO A 81 -5.94 6.71 -3.36
C PRO A 81 -5.15 5.74 -2.47
N LEU A 82 -5.85 4.76 -1.86
CA LEU A 82 -5.25 3.87 -0.86
C LEU A 82 -4.01 3.13 -1.37
N TRP A 83 -4.01 2.68 -2.63
CA TRP A 83 -2.84 2.01 -3.23
C TRP A 83 -1.62 2.92 -3.32
N GLN A 84 -1.80 4.25 -3.47
CA GLN A 84 -0.70 5.21 -3.44
C GLN A 84 -0.21 5.43 -2.01
N GLN A 85 -1.12 5.56 -1.05
CA GLN A 85 -0.78 5.69 0.37
C GLN A 85 0.04 4.49 0.87
N ILE A 86 -0.32 3.25 0.46
CA ILE A 86 0.43 2.04 0.80
C ILE A 86 1.86 2.11 0.24
N GLU A 87 2.02 2.55 -1.01
CA GLU A 87 3.34 2.69 -1.61
C GLU A 87 4.17 3.77 -0.90
N ASP A 88 3.58 4.91 -0.59
CA ASP A 88 4.25 6.00 0.13
C ASP A 88 4.65 5.59 1.55
N ALA A 89 3.78 4.87 2.27
CA ALA A 89 4.07 4.30 3.58
C ALA A 89 5.19 3.25 3.51
N PHE A 90 5.22 2.42 2.47
CA PHE A 90 6.29 1.47 2.22
C PHE A 90 7.64 2.19 1.99
N GLN A 91 7.66 3.25 1.18
CA GLN A 91 8.86 4.05 0.97
C GLN A 91 9.31 4.76 2.25
N PHE A 92 8.37 5.23 3.09
CA PHE A 92 8.69 5.77 4.42
C PHE A 92 9.37 4.71 5.30
N ALA A 93 8.83 3.49 5.35
CA ALA A 93 9.40 2.39 6.11
C ALA A 93 10.82 2.07 5.63
N LEU A 94 11.05 1.93 4.33
CA LEU A 94 12.36 1.64 3.77
C LEU A 94 13.42 2.71 4.09
N ARG A 95 13.05 3.98 4.12
CA ARG A 95 13.97 5.08 4.50
C ARG A 95 14.38 5.04 5.95
N ASN A 96 13.50 4.53 6.82
CA ASN A 96 13.68 4.56 8.28
C ASN A 96 14.19 3.23 8.85
N ILE A 97 14.18 2.14 8.05
CA ILE A 97 14.73 0.84 8.44
C ILE A 97 16.25 0.83 8.18
N ARG A 98 16.98 0.27 9.13
CA ARG A 98 18.42 0.13 9.01
C ARG A 98 18.78 -0.81 7.86
N MET A 99 19.78 -0.41 7.08
CA MET A 99 20.45 -1.27 6.12
C MET A 99 21.72 -1.85 6.74
N GLY A 100 21.85 -3.17 6.68
CA GLY A 100 23.08 -3.88 6.96
C GLY A 100 23.86 -4.09 5.66
N ALA A 101 25.19 -4.19 5.76
CA ALA A 101 26.02 -4.58 4.64
C ALA A 101 26.45 -6.04 4.80
N ARG A 102 26.17 -6.88 3.81
CA ARG A 102 26.73 -8.24 3.69
C ARG A 102 27.86 -8.20 2.69
N ILE A 103 29.02 -8.70 3.10
CA ILE A 103 30.18 -8.81 2.22
C ILE A 103 30.27 -10.26 1.76
N GLU A 104 30.12 -10.48 0.47
CA GLU A 104 30.33 -11.78 -0.18
C GLU A 104 31.52 -11.65 -1.15
N GLY A 105 32.67 -12.16 -0.73
CA GLY A 105 33.92 -12.02 -1.49
C GLY A 105 34.38 -10.56 -1.61
N ILE A 106 34.47 -10.04 -2.83
CA ILE A 106 34.85 -8.64 -3.12
C ILE A 106 33.64 -7.72 -3.30
N TYR A 107 32.40 -8.26 -3.22
CA TYR A 107 31.18 -7.49 -3.44
C TYR A 107 30.50 -7.17 -2.11
N ARG A 108 30.08 -5.89 -1.97
CA ARG A 108 29.22 -5.42 -0.88
C ARG A 108 27.78 -5.42 -1.37
N GLN A 109 26.89 -6.10 -0.63
CA GLN A 109 25.44 -6.00 -0.81
C GLN A 109 24.84 -5.31 0.39
N ASP A 110 24.11 -4.24 0.11
CA ASP A 110 23.30 -3.55 1.14
C ASP A 110 21.95 -4.30 1.27
N ILE A 111 21.70 -4.83 2.46
CA ILE A 111 20.50 -5.64 2.75
C ILE A 111 19.73 -4.93 3.86
N TYR A 112 18.41 -4.77 3.66
CA TYR A 112 17.54 -4.28 4.72
C TYR A 112 17.47 -5.29 5.87
N GLU A 113 17.40 -4.78 7.11
CA GLU A 113 17.27 -5.60 8.33
C GLU A 113 16.01 -6.48 8.30
N LEU A 114 14.94 -5.99 7.65
CA LEU A 114 13.71 -6.74 7.41
C LEU A 114 13.47 -6.95 5.91
N PRO A 115 12.91 -8.12 5.51
CA PRO A 115 12.56 -8.38 4.12
C PRO A 115 11.52 -7.36 3.62
N GLN A 116 11.76 -6.78 2.45
CA GLN A 116 10.88 -5.76 1.88
C GLN A 116 9.44 -6.25 1.65
N ASP A 117 9.29 -7.50 1.21
CA ASP A 117 7.97 -8.09 0.97
C ASP A 117 7.17 -8.22 2.27
N SER A 118 7.83 -8.58 3.39
CA SER A 118 7.17 -8.63 4.70
C SER A 118 6.72 -7.26 5.20
N ILE A 119 7.52 -6.21 4.96
CA ILE A 119 7.15 -4.84 5.31
C ILE A 119 5.90 -4.42 4.52
N ARG A 120 5.89 -4.70 3.22
CA ARG A 120 4.75 -4.38 2.35
C ARG A 120 3.48 -5.10 2.79
N GLU A 121 3.56 -6.39 3.12
CA GLU A 121 2.43 -7.16 3.63
C GLU A 121 1.91 -6.64 4.96
N LEU A 122 2.78 -6.27 5.89
CA LEU A 122 2.38 -5.67 7.16
C LEU A 122 1.60 -4.36 6.96
N ILE A 123 2.03 -3.51 6.03
CA ILE A 123 1.33 -2.26 5.71
C ILE A 123 -0.04 -2.55 5.09
N ILE A 124 -0.12 -3.50 4.13
CA ILE A 124 -1.39 -3.88 3.50
C ILE A 124 -2.37 -4.44 4.54
N ASN A 125 -1.88 -5.24 5.49
CA ASN A 125 -2.73 -5.82 6.54
C ASN A 125 -3.14 -4.82 7.64
N ALA A 126 -2.46 -3.68 7.73
CA ALA A 126 -2.79 -2.63 8.69
C ALA A 126 -3.87 -1.65 8.19
N VAL A 127 -4.21 -1.73 6.91
CA VAL A 127 -5.20 -0.89 6.22
C VAL A 127 -6.47 -1.66 5.95
#